data_eefe708fa3c8b09a4d034a4aed0a5075
#
_entry.id   eefe708fa3c8b09a4d034a4aed0a5075
#
_cell.length_a   1.000
_cell.length_b   1.000
_cell.length_c   1.000
_cell.angle_alpha   90.00
_cell.angle_beta   90.00
_cell.angle_gamma   90.00
#
_symmetry.space_group_name_H-M   'P 1'
#
loop_
_entity.id
_entity.type
_entity.pdbx_description
1 polymer ?
#
loop_
_entity_poly.entity_id
_entity_poly.type
_entity_poly.pdbx_seq_one_letter_code
_entity_poly.pdbx_strand_id
1 'polypeptide(L)'
;MSFWSRLFGPDHKPRMGGLEIFKYIGPGLLVTVGFIDPGNWASNLAAGAQYGYTLLWMVTLSTVMLIVLQHNVAHLGIATGLCLSEAASAYLKPAWSRPLLGSAVLASISTSLAEILGGAIALQMLFGVPVRIGALLVLVFVVVMLFTNSYKI
;
A
#
# COMPACT_ATOMS: atom_id res chain seq x y z
N MET A 1 -6.64 30.15 20.51
CA MET A 1 -5.82 29.17 19.79
C MET A 1 -6.56 27.86 19.80
N SER A 2 -6.91 27.32 18.62
CA SER A 2 -7.65 26.05 18.48
C SER A 2 -6.81 24.89 19.00
N PHE A 3 -7.45 23.88 19.59
CA PHE A 3 -6.83 22.62 20.02
C PHE A 3 -5.98 21.99 18.89
N TRP A 4 -6.43 22.10 17.65
CA TRP A 4 -5.77 21.60 16.46
C TRP A 4 -4.47 22.34 16.10
N SER A 5 -4.37 23.66 16.35
CA SER A 5 -3.15 24.41 16.09
C SER A 5 -2.02 24.10 17.06
N ARG A 6 -2.34 23.61 18.26
CA ARG A 6 -1.35 23.12 19.24
C ARG A 6 -0.81 21.74 18.88
N LEU A 7 -1.59 20.93 18.14
CA LEU A 7 -1.22 19.58 17.77
C LEU A 7 -0.42 19.51 16.46
N PHE A 8 -0.67 20.41 15.52
CA PHE A 8 -0.11 20.37 14.16
C PHE A 8 0.62 21.66 13.75
N GLY A 9 0.94 22.55 14.69
CA GLY A 9 1.67 23.78 14.40
C GLY A 9 3.13 23.51 14.01
N PRO A 10 3.75 24.41 13.17
CA PRO A 10 5.13 24.23 12.69
C PRO A 10 6.18 24.22 13.80
N ASP A 11 5.88 24.75 14.98
CA ASP A 11 6.80 24.84 16.13
C ASP A 11 6.68 23.64 17.10
N HIS A 12 6.01 22.58 16.71
CA HIS A 12 5.79 21.43 17.57
C HIS A 12 7.10 20.65 17.78
N LYS A 13 7.69 20.81 18.97
CA LYS A 13 8.82 19.97 19.41
C LYS A 13 8.26 18.63 19.89
N PRO A 14 8.71 17.50 19.34
CA PRO A 14 8.25 16.19 19.77
C PRO A 14 8.57 15.99 21.26
N ARG A 15 7.55 15.82 22.07
CA ARG A 15 7.66 15.37 23.46
C ARG A 15 7.45 13.87 23.49
N MET A 16 8.34 13.14 24.13
CA MET A 16 8.19 11.69 24.34
C MET A 16 7.04 11.37 25.31
N GLY A 17 5.81 11.72 24.94
CA GLY A 17 4.60 11.38 25.67
C GLY A 17 3.81 10.33 24.91
N GLY A 18 3.31 9.29 25.60
CA GLY A 18 2.57 8.19 24.96
C GLY A 18 1.38 8.61 24.11
N LEU A 19 0.79 9.79 24.37
CA LEU A 19 -0.30 10.37 23.55
C LEU A 19 0.16 10.96 22.21
N GLU A 20 1.44 11.25 22.03
CA GLU A 20 1.95 11.77 20.76
C GLU A 20 1.96 10.71 19.65
N ILE A 21 2.00 9.44 20.02
CA ILE A 21 1.92 8.33 19.07
C ILE A 21 0.62 8.39 18.25
N PHE A 22 -0.48 8.90 18.84
CA PHE A 22 -1.76 9.05 18.13
C PHE A 22 -1.73 10.03 16.95
N LYS A 23 -0.77 10.96 16.91
CA LYS A 23 -0.58 11.86 15.75
C LYS A 23 -0.10 11.11 14.52
N TYR A 24 0.70 10.09 14.75
CA TYR A 24 1.31 9.29 13.67
C TYR A 24 0.45 8.09 13.29
N ILE A 25 -0.51 7.71 14.15
CA ILE A 25 -1.44 6.61 13.88
C ILE A 25 -2.35 6.94 12.69
N GLY A 26 -2.81 8.20 12.53
CA GLY A 26 -3.72 8.58 11.43
C GLY A 26 -3.17 8.26 10.04
N PRO A 27 -1.98 8.75 9.67
CA PRO A 27 -1.32 8.36 8.41
C PRO A 27 -1.03 6.86 8.32
N GLY A 28 -0.61 6.22 9.42
CA GLY A 28 -0.38 4.78 9.48
C GLY A 28 -1.64 3.96 9.24
N LEU A 29 -2.78 4.37 9.78
CA LEU A 29 -4.08 3.74 9.52
C LEU A 29 -4.50 3.87 8.06
N LEU A 30 -4.31 5.05 7.45
CA LEU A 30 -4.61 5.24 6.02
C LEU A 30 -3.78 4.32 5.14
N VAL A 31 -2.48 4.19 5.42
CA VAL A 31 -1.62 3.25 4.71
C VAL A 31 -2.09 1.81 4.92
N THR A 32 -2.44 1.44 6.16
CA THR A 32 -2.94 0.09 6.48
C THR A 32 -4.22 -0.23 5.72
N VAL A 33 -5.16 0.72 5.63
CA VAL A 33 -6.40 0.55 4.84
C VAL A 33 -6.08 0.40 3.35
N GLY A 34 -5.10 1.14 2.83
CA GLY A 34 -4.64 1.02 1.44
C GLY A 34 -4.02 -0.35 1.10
N PHE A 35 -3.54 -1.10 2.11
CA PHE A 35 -3.04 -2.47 1.93
C PHE A 35 -4.14 -3.54 1.96
N ILE A 36 -5.40 -3.18 2.22
CA ILE A 36 -6.52 -4.11 2.15
C ILE A 36 -6.82 -4.39 0.67
N ASP A 37 -6.21 -5.46 0.17
CA ASP A 37 -6.35 -5.89 -1.23
C ASP A 37 -7.34 -7.05 -1.32
N PRO A 38 -8.47 -6.88 -2.03
CA PRO A 38 -9.44 -7.96 -2.23
C PRO A 38 -8.86 -9.20 -2.93
N GLY A 39 -7.85 -9.04 -3.79
CA GLY A 39 -7.15 -10.15 -4.45
C GLY A 39 -6.40 -11.03 -3.45
N ASN A 40 -5.74 -10.42 -2.47
CA ASN A 40 -5.07 -11.13 -1.38
C ASN A 40 -6.06 -11.88 -0.50
N TRP A 41 -7.24 -11.34 -0.26
CA TRP A 41 -8.26 -12.03 0.52
C TRP A 41 -8.71 -13.33 -0.14
N ALA A 42 -8.97 -13.31 -1.44
CA ALA A 42 -9.36 -14.49 -2.18
C ALA A 42 -8.30 -15.60 -2.11
N SER A 43 -7.03 -15.26 -2.30
CA SER A 43 -5.91 -16.19 -2.19
C SER A 43 -5.71 -16.71 -0.76
N ASN A 44 -5.84 -15.86 0.25
CA ASN A 44 -5.74 -16.25 1.65
C ASN A 44 -6.88 -17.19 2.08
N LEU A 45 -8.12 -16.92 1.64
CA LEU A 45 -9.26 -17.80 1.88
C LEU A 45 -9.09 -19.16 1.19
N ALA A 46 -8.65 -19.18 -0.06
CA ALA A 46 -8.37 -20.41 -0.79
C ALA A 46 -7.26 -21.21 -0.12
N ALA A 47 -6.16 -20.57 0.31
CA ALA A 47 -5.08 -21.20 1.03
C ALA A 47 -5.55 -21.78 2.38
N GLY A 48 -6.35 -21.03 3.14
CA GLY A 48 -6.93 -21.49 4.40
C GLY A 48 -7.87 -22.68 4.22
N ALA A 49 -8.72 -22.64 3.19
CA ALA A 49 -9.66 -23.73 2.87
C ALA A 49 -8.93 -25.02 2.43
N GLN A 50 -7.82 -24.89 1.70
CA GLN A 50 -7.07 -26.03 1.16
C GLN A 50 -6.05 -26.62 2.14
N TYR A 51 -5.37 -25.76 2.91
CA TYR A 51 -4.24 -26.15 3.76
C TYR A 51 -4.52 -25.98 5.26
N GLY A 52 -5.68 -25.47 5.65
CA GLY A 52 -6.00 -25.19 7.04
C GLY A 52 -4.97 -24.26 7.69
N TYR A 53 -4.49 -24.64 8.86
CA TYR A 53 -3.50 -23.84 9.63
C TYR A 53 -2.04 -24.09 9.24
N THR A 54 -1.77 -24.99 8.28
CA THR A 54 -0.40 -25.40 7.91
C THR A 54 0.46 -24.22 7.44
N LEU A 55 -0.17 -23.19 6.84
CA LEU A 55 0.55 -22.04 6.29
C LEU A 55 0.68 -20.84 7.25
N LEU A 56 0.23 -20.96 8.52
CA LEU A 56 0.34 -19.85 9.47
C LEU A 56 1.77 -19.40 9.74
N TRP A 57 2.72 -20.31 9.70
CA TRP A 57 4.14 -19.96 9.85
C TRP A 57 4.64 -19.05 8.72
N MET A 58 4.12 -19.21 7.49
CA MET A 58 4.46 -18.36 6.36
C MET A 58 3.92 -16.93 6.56
N VAL A 59 2.72 -16.79 7.12
CA VAL A 59 2.13 -15.49 7.46
C VAL A 59 3.02 -14.77 8.48
N THR A 60 3.44 -15.48 9.53
CA THR A 60 4.35 -14.95 10.54
C THR A 60 5.67 -14.52 9.93
N LEU A 61 6.29 -15.38 9.12
CA LEU A 61 7.55 -15.10 8.44
C LEU A 61 7.42 -13.88 7.51
N SER A 62 6.37 -13.83 6.69
CA SER A 62 6.10 -12.71 5.78
C SER A 62 5.92 -11.40 6.54
N THR A 63 5.24 -11.43 7.69
CA THR A 63 5.06 -10.23 8.54
C THR A 63 6.39 -9.74 9.08
N VAL A 64 7.26 -10.63 9.58
CA VAL A 64 8.60 -10.27 10.06
C VAL A 64 9.42 -9.66 8.92
N MET A 65 9.42 -10.30 7.75
CA MET A 65 10.13 -9.79 6.56
C MET A 65 9.61 -8.41 6.16
N LEU A 66 8.30 -8.21 6.16
CA LEU A 66 7.67 -6.93 5.83
C LEU A 66 8.13 -5.82 6.78
N ILE A 67 8.10 -6.08 8.10
CA ILE A 67 8.56 -5.12 9.12
C ILE A 67 10.02 -4.73 8.87
N VAL A 68 10.92 -5.70 8.63
CA VAL A 68 12.34 -5.44 8.39
C VAL A 68 12.53 -4.63 7.11
N LEU A 69 11.87 -5.01 6.02
CA LEU A 69 12.01 -4.33 4.73
C LEU A 69 11.47 -2.90 4.79
N GLN A 70 10.27 -2.70 5.35
CA GLN A 70 9.69 -1.36 5.48
C GLN A 70 10.51 -0.46 6.39
N HIS A 71 11.04 -0.99 7.49
CA HIS A 71 11.93 -0.25 8.37
C HIS A 71 13.19 0.22 7.63
N ASN A 72 13.83 -0.65 6.86
CA ASN A 72 15.01 -0.27 6.09
C ASN A 72 14.71 0.77 5.00
N VAL A 73 13.56 0.66 4.31
CA VAL A 73 13.13 1.64 3.31
C VAL A 73 12.84 3.00 3.95
N ALA A 74 12.20 3.02 5.14
CA ALA A 74 11.97 4.24 5.88
C ALA A 74 13.28 4.90 6.31
N HIS A 75 14.25 4.13 6.81
CA HIS A 75 15.58 4.63 7.14
C HIS A 75 16.31 5.20 5.91
N LEU A 76 16.22 4.53 4.77
CA LEU A 76 16.79 5.03 3.52
C LEU A 76 16.20 6.39 3.16
N GLY A 77 14.87 6.54 3.22
CA GLY A 77 14.20 7.80 2.94
C GLY A 77 14.60 8.92 3.90
N ILE A 78 14.69 8.63 5.20
CA ILE A 78 15.11 9.61 6.22
C ILE A 78 16.58 10.03 6.02
N ALA A 79 17.46 9.08 5.70
CA ALA A 79 18.89 9.34 5.58
C ALA A 79 19.27 10.05 4.26
N THR A 80 18.56 9.75 3.17
CA THR A 80 18.93 10.23 1.83
C THR A 80 17.97 11.26 1.26
N GLY A 81 16.76 11.39 1.80
CA GLY A 81 15.67 12.18 1.20
C GLY A 81 15.12 11.61 -0.09
N LEU A 82 15.56 10.42 -0.50
CA LEU A 82 15.19 9.77 -1.77
C LEU A 82 14.20 8.63 -1.52
N CYS A 83 13.28 8.44 -2.45
CA CYS A 83 12.49 7.21 -2.46
C CYS A 83 13.33 6.01 -2.98
N LEU A 84 12.85 4.79 -2.77
CA LEU A 84 13.59 3.58 -3.11
C LEU A 84 13.98 3.52 -4.61
N SER A 85 13.09 3.96 -5.49
CA SER A 85 13.33 3.98 -6.95
C SER A 85 14.38 5.02 -7.34
N GLU A 86 14.36 6.18 -6.71
CA GLU A 86 15.37 7.24 -6.91
C GLU A 86 16.74 6.78 -6.40
N ALA A 87 16.79 6.20 -5.19
CA ALA A 87 18.01 5.65 -4.63
C ALA A 87 18.59 4.52 -5.50
N ALA A 88 17.72 3.62 -6.01
CA ALA A 88 18.15 2.58 -6.94
C ALA A 88 18.73 3.15 -8.25
N SER A 89 18.15 4.24 -8.74
CA SER A 89 18.65 4.92 -9.95
C SER A 89 19.97 5.67 -9.72
N ALA A 90 20.13 6.26 -8.53
CA ALA A 90 21.30 7.07 -8.19
C ALA A 90 22.52 6.23 -7.80
N TYR A 91 22.31 5.15 -7.05
CA TYR A 91 23.41 4.38 -6.44
C TYR A 91 23.73 3.06 -7.13
N LEU A 92 22.80 2.49 -7.91
CA LEU A 92 23.05 1.26 -8.64
C LEU A 92 23.52 1.51 -10.07
N LYS A 93 24.37 0.59 -10.57
CA LYS A 93 24.76 0.60 -11.99
C LYS A 93 23.51 0.39 -12.87
N PRO A 94 23.42 1.04 -14.04
CA PRO A 94 22.25 0.93 -14.94
C PRO A 94 21.87 -0.50 -15.32
N ALA A 95 22.85 -1.40 -15.35
CA ALA A 95 22.64 -2.83 -15.64
C ALA A 95 21.76 -3.52 -14.58
N TRP A 96 21.79 -3.06 -13.32
CA TRP A 96 21.00 -3.60 -12.22
C TRP A 96 19.76 -2.75 -11.92
N SER A 97 19.89 -1.43 -12.03
CA SER A 97 18.79 -0.49 -11.76
C SER A 97 17.62 -0.67 -12.73
N ARG A 98 17.90 -0.80 -14.04
CA ARG A 98 16.85 -0.93 -15.05
C ARG A 98 15.97 -2.18 -14.88
N PRO A 99 16.51 -3.41 -14.76
CA PRO A 99 15.65 -4.57 -14.57
C PRO A 99 14.92 -4.54 -13.21
N LEU A 100 15.54 -3.99 -12.16
CA LEU A 100 14.89 -3.82 -10.86
C LEU A 100 13.67 -2.88 -10.96
N LEU A 101 13.84 -1.71 -11.58
CA LEU A 101 12.73 -0.77 -11.79
C LEU A 101 11.68 -1.35 -12.75
N GLY A 102 12.10 -2.06 -13.77
CA GLY A 102 11.18 -2.77 -14.68
C GLY A 102 10.32 -3.80 -13.94
N SER A 103 10.91 -4.58 -13.04
CA SER A 103 10.17 -5.53 -12.21
C SER A 103 9.19 -4.84 -11.25
N ALA A 104 9.57 -3.70 -10.69
CA ALA A 104 8.67 -2.90 -9.84
C ALA A 104 7.45 -2.36 -10.62
N VAL A 105 7.66 -1.91 -11.85
CA VAL A 105 6.55 -1.47 -12.74
C VAL A 105 5.63 -2.65 -13.07
N LEU A 106 6.19 -3.81 -13.42
CA LEU A 106 5.38 -5.00 -13.70
C LEU A 106 4.60 -5.45 -12.46
N ALA A 107 5.21 -5.41 -11.28
CA ALA A 107 4.53 -5.71 -10.02
C ALA A 107 3.37 -4.73 -9.77
N SER A 108 3.57 -3.42 -9.98
CA SER A 108 2.51 -2.41 -9.82
C SER A 108 1.35 -2.64 -10.79
N ILE A 109 1.63 -2.99 -12.04
CA ILE A 109 0.59 -3.33 -13.04
C ILE A 109 -0.18 -4.56 -12.57
N SER A 110 0.51 -5.60 -12.11
CA SER A 110 -0.11 -6.83 -11.62
C SER A 110 -1.03 -6.57 -10.42
N THR A 111 -0.57 -5.76 -9.45
CA THR A 111 -1.36 -5.38 -8.29
C THR A 111 -2.61 -4.59 -8.70
N SER A 112 -2.48 -3.61 -9.59
CA SER A 112 -3.63 -2.83 -10.08
C SER A 112 -4.67 -3.70 -10.80
N LEU A 113 -4.24 -4.70 -11.55
CA LEU A 113 -5.17 -5.66 -12.17
C LEU A 113 -5.90 -6.49 -11.13
N ALA A 114 -5.21 -6.93 -10.07
CA ALA A 114 -5.82 -7.67 -8.97
C ALA A 114 -6.87 -6.83 -8.21
N GLU A 115 -6.59 -5.55 -7.97
CA GLU A 115 -7.52 -4.62 -7.32
C GLU A 115 -8.78 -4.39 -8.17
N ILE A 116 -8.64 -4.18 -9.47
CA ILE A 116 -9.77 -4.03 -10.40
C ILE A 116 -10.62 -5.29 -10.41
N LEU A 117 -9.99 -6.46 -10.44
CA LEU A 117 -10.70 -7.74 -10.39
C LEU A 117 -11.43 -7.94 -9.07
N GLY A 118 -10.80 -7.59 -7.94
CA GLY A 118 -11.42 -7.64 -6.62
C GLY A 118 -12.67 -6.78 -6.53
N GLY A 119 -12.60 -5.53 -7.02
CA GLY A 119 -13.74 -4.63 -7.12
C GLY A 119 -14.86 -5.18 -8.02
N ALA A 120 -14.51 -5.80 -9.14
CA ALA A 120 -15.47 -6.42 -10.04
C ALA A 120 -16.20 -7.64 -9.41
N ILE A 121 -15.48 -8.45 -8.64
CA ILE A 121 -16.04 -9.58 -7.90
C ILE A 121 -16.99 -9.07 -6.82
N ALA A 122 -16.63 -8.00 -6.11
CA ALA A 122 -17.51 -7.38 -5.13
C ALA A 122 -18.83 -6.87 -5.76
N LEU A 123 -18.76 -6.23 -6.93
CA LEU A 123 -19.95 -5.80 -7.67
C LEU A 123 -20.79 -6.99 -8.14
N GLN A 124 -20.18 -8.09 -8.53
CA GLN A 124 -20.90 -9.32 -8.86
C GLN A 124 -21.63 -9.89 -7.65
N MET A 125 -20.97 -9.95 -6.49
CA MET A 125 -21.57 -10.52 -5.27
C MET A 125 -22.70 -9.66 -4.71
N LEU A 126 -22.56 -8.32 -4.78
CA LEU A 126 -23.56 -7.41 -4.21
C LEU A 126 -24.73 -7.12 -5.15
N PHE A 127 -24.46 -6.99 -6.44
CA PHE A 127 -25.44 -6.50 -7.43
C PHE A 127 -25.70 -7.48 -8.57
N GLY A 128 -25.04 -8.64 -8.61
CA GLY A 128 -25.18 -9.62 -9.70
C GLY A 128 -24.59 -9.15 -11.04
N VAL A 129 -23.76 -8.10 -11.03
CA VAL A 129 -23.15 -7.56 -12.26
C VAL A 129 -22.09 -8.55 -12.77
N PRO A 130 -22.11 -8.95 -14.07
CA PRO A 130 -21.07 -9.83 -14.61
C PRO A 130 -19.67 -9.24 -14.41
N VAL A 131 -18.69 -10.06 -14.00
CA VAL A 131 -17.30 -9.60 -13.68
C VAL A 131 -16.68 -8.75 -14.79
N ARG A 132 -16.94 -9.07 -16.05
CA ARG A 132 -16.41 -8.30 -17.20
C ARG A 132 -16.92 -6.85 -17.20
N ILE A 133 -18.20 -6.65 -16.94
CA ILE A 133 -18.82 -5.33 -16.86
C ILE A 133 -18.36 -4.61 -15.58
N GLY A 134 -18.34 -5.33 -14.46
CA GLY A 134 -17.83 -4.84 -13.19
C GLY A 134 -16.39 -4.33 -13.28
N ALA A 135 -15.49 -5.08 -13.93
CA ALA A 135 -14.11 -4.66 -14.12
C ALA A 135 -13.98 -3.36 -14.94
N LEU A 136 -14.80 -3.23 -15.99
CA LEU A 136 -14.82 -2.02 -16.82
C LEU A 136 -15.34 -0.81 -16.03
N LEU A 137 -16.39 -0.99 -15.22
CA LEU A 137 -16.92 0.06 -14.35
C LEU A 137 -15.89 0.52 -13.31
N VAL A 138 -15.23 -0.43 -12.64
CA VAL A 138 -14.17 -0.12 -11.66
C VAL A 138 -13.02 0.61 -12.32
N LEU A 139 -12.57 0.15 -13.49
CA LEU A 139 -11.49 0.79 -14.25
C LEU A 139 -11.84 2.24 -14.60
N VAL A 140 -13.02 2.47 -15.16
CA VAL A 140 -13.50 3.83 -15.52
C VAL A 140 -13.58 4.71 -14.29
N PHE A 141 -14.12 4.18 -13.19
CA PHE A 141 -14.22 4.93 -11.93
C PHE A 141 -12.84 5.33 -11.39
N VAL A 142 -11.87 4.40 -11.37
CA VAL A 142 -10.50 4.67 -10.92
C VAL A 142 -9.83 5.71 -11.81
N VAL A 143 -9.96 5.59 -13.13
CA VAL A 143 -9.39 6.56 -14.09
C VAL A 143 -9.99 7.96 -13.86
N VAL A 144 -11.31 8.07 -13.72
CA VAL A 144 -11.97 9.35 -13.44
C VAL A 144 -11.48 9.93 -12.11
N MET A 145 -11.36 9.12 -11.05
CA MET A 145 -10.84 9.55 -9.76
C MET A 145 -9.39 10.04 -9.86
N LEU A 146 -8.54 9.38 -10.61
CA LEU A 146 -7.16 9.80 -10.83
C LEU A 146 -7.06 11.17 -11.54
N PHE A 147 -7.91 11.43 -12.53
CA PHE A 147 -7.94 12.73 -13.22
C PHE A 147 -8.55 13.84 -12.37
N THR A 148 -9.48 13.52 -11.45
CA THR A 148 -10.17 14.50 -10.63
C THR A 148 -9.37 14.87 -9.39
N ASN A 149 -8.48 13.99 -8.93
CA ASN A 149 -7.75 14.14 -7.68
C ASN A 149 -6.47 14.93 -7.90
N SER A 150 -6.57 16.26 -7.72
CA SER A 150 -5.40 17.15 -7.61
C SER A 150 -4.80 16.92 -6.22
N TYR A 151 -3.81 16.04 -6.10
CA TYR A 151 -3.00 15.95 -4.88
C TYR A 151 -2.24 17.27 -4.71
N LYS A 152 -2.83 18.20 -3.98
CA LYS A 152 -2.10 19.31 -3.39
C LYS A 152 -1.46 18.79 -2.10
N ILE A 153 -0.20 18.39 -2.20
CA ILE A 153 0.67 18.20 -1.06
C ILE A 153 1.06 19.57 -0.51
#